data_f4debab9d53010a9a08deecd9841415b
#
_entry.id   f4debab9d53010a9a08deecd9841415b
#
_cell.length_a   1.000
_cell.length_b   1.000
_cell.length_c   1.000
_cell.angle_alpha   90.00
_cell.angle_beta   90.00
_cell.angle_gamma   90.00
#
_symmetry.space_group_name_H-M   'P 1'
#
loop_
_entity.id
_entity.type
_entity.pdbx_description
1 polymer ?
#
loop_
_entity_poly.entity_id
_entity_poly.type
_entity_poly.pdbx_seq_one_letter_code
_entity_poly.pdbx_strand_id
1 'polypeptide(L)'
;LSSSIQATLIGRYAGHPYGESKKAGEELFFNYADETGAKVLVYRFPNLFGKWCRPNYNSAVATFCNNIANDLPIQVNDPSVELELLYIDDLVEEMILAIQGKEHHCEFDGMKTVLKENGRYCAVPTTFHVTLGEIVDLLRQFAKMPKTLMIPEIPVDSFAKRLFSTYMSYLPKEKAVFDLKMNCDDRGSFTELVHTPKCGQVSINISKPGITKGQHWHNTKWEQFIVVKGHGLIQMRKEGTDEVLEYEVSGDKIQSVIMLPGYTHNIINLSDTEDLVTVMYCNEIFDPNHPDTFFDPV
;
A
#
# COMPACT_ATOMS: atom_id res chain seq x y z
N LEU A 1 26.89 14.94 12.89
CA LEU A 1 27.22 13.63 13.48
C LEU A 1 25.99 12.73 13.51
N SER A 2 26.07 11.53 12.91
CA SER A 2 25.09 10.47 13.07
C SER A 2 25.35 9.73 14.39
N SER A 3 24.53 10.00 15.39
CA SER A 3 24.51 9.29 16.67
C SER A 3 23.29 8.35 16.76
N SER A 4 22.95 7.89 17.93
CA SER A 4 21.85 6.95 18.18
C SER A 4 21.11 7.31 19.45
N ILE A 5 19.81 7.02 19.49
CA ILE A 5 19.01 7.10 20.71
C ILE A 5 19.63 6.28 21.87
N GLN A 6 20.43 5.27 21.56
CA GLN A 6 21.16 4.48 22.57
C GLN A 6 22.20 5.30 23.35
N ALA A 7 22.65 6.46 22.81
CA ALA A 7 23.54 7.39 23.51
C ALA A 7 22.86 8.09 24.69
N THR A 8 21.55 7.99 24.86
CA THR A 8 20.86 8.43 26.08
C THR A 8 21.27 7.62 27.32
N LEU A 9 21.70 6.37 27.14
CA LEU A 9 22.05 5.40 28.17
C LEU A 9 20.91 5.15 29.19
N ILE A 10 19.66 5.26 28.76
CA ILE A 10 18.46 5.13 29.60
C ILE A 10 17.76 3.80 29.33
N GLY A 11 17.15 3.23 30.38
CA GLY A 11 16.37 1.99 30.28
C GLY A 11 17.21 0.83 29.73
N ARG A 12 16.74 0.21 28.64
CA ARG A 12 17.42 -0.94 28.01
C ARG A 12 18.79 -0.63 27.41
N TYR A 13 19.15 0.64 27.31
CA TYR A 13 20.42 1.09 26.75
C TYR A 13 21.46 1.44 27.82
N ALA A 14 21.11 1.37 29.11
CA ALA A 14 22.02 1.64 30.21
C ALA A 14 23.21 0.64 30.23
N GLY A 15 24.43 1.17 30.28
CA GLY A 15 25.66 0.35 30.31
C GLY A 15 25.97 -0.40 29.01
N HIS A 16 25.27 -0.07 27.89
CA HIS A 16 25.54 -0.73 26.62
C HIS A 16 26.75 -0.09 25.89
N PRO A 17 27.83 -0.84 25.58
CA PRO A 17 29.07 -0.29 25.03
C PRO A 17 28.86 0.55 23.76
N TYR A 18 27.94 0.17 22.89
CA TYR A 18 27.62 0.93 21.69
C TYR A 18 27.06 2.33 22.04
N GLY A 19 26.10 2.41 22.97
CA GLY A 19 25.54 3.68 23.44
C GLY A 19 26.60 4.56 24.08
N GLU A 20 27.48 3.99 24.92
CA GLU A 20 28.60 4.71 25.56
C GLU A 20 29.58 5.25 24.52
N SER A 21 29.96 4.46 23.52
CA SER A 21 30.82 4.90 22.41
C SER A 21 30.17 6.04 21.60
N LYS A 22 28.85 5.99 21.31
CA LYS A 22 28.15 7.06 20.62
C LYS A 22 28.12 8.33 21.44
N LYS A 23 27.83 8.24 22.76
CA LYS A 23 27.83 9.38 23.66
C LYS A 23 29.21 10.05 23.77
N ALA A 24 30.29 9.25 23.91
CA ALA A 24 31.64 9.77 23.91
C ALA A 24 31.97 10.53 22.61
N GLY A 25 31.52 10.01 21.46
CA GLY A 25 31.67 10.70 20.17
C GLY A 25 30.88 12.01 20.11
N GLU A 26 29.66 12.10 20.68
CA GLU A 26 28.90 13.35 20.77
C GLU A 26 29.67 14.42 21.55
N GLU A 27 30.22 14.08 22.72
CA GLU A 27 30.99 15.01 23.55
C GLU A 27 32.23 15.52 22.85
N LEU A 28 32.96 14.67 22.09
CA LEU A 28 34.08 15.11 21.27
C LEU A 28 33.67 16.16 20.23
N PHE A 29 32.55 15.99 19.56
CA PHE A 29 32.07 16.94 18.57
C PHE A 29 31.59 18.24 19.20
N PHE A 30 30.93 18.18 20.36
CA PHE A 30 30.50 19.40 21.08
C PHE A 30 31.71 20.17 21.58
N ASN A 31 32.70 19.52 22.17
CA ASN A 31 33.97 20.16 22.60
C ASN A 31 34.69 20.83 21.41
N TYR A 32 34.74 20.14 20.25
CA TYR A 32 35.30 20.74 19.05
C TYR A 32 34.54 21.99 18.60
N ALA A 33 33.19 21.99 18.68
CA ALA A 33 32.39 23.18 18.38
C ALA A 33 32.72 24.34 19.33
N ASP A 34 32.83 24.04 20.63
CA ASP A 34 33.14 25.06 21.66
C ASP A 34 34.54 25.66 21.47
N GLU A 35 35.54 24.86 21.10
CA GLU A 35 36.90 25.28 20.88
C GLU A 35 37.13 26.07 19.61
N THR A 36 36.38 25.72 18.53
CA THR A 36 36.66 26.23 17.17
C THR A 36 35.60 27.20 16.65
N GLY A 37 34.43 27.23 17.27
CA GLY A 37 33.24 27.93 16.74
C GLY A 37 32.59 27.23 15.54
N ALA A 38 32.97 25.99 15.23
CA ALA A 38 32.37 25.22 14.14
C ALA A 38 30.93 24.85 14.46
N LYS A 39 30.05 24.95 13.45
CA LYS A 39 28.67 24.46 13.57
C LYS A 39 28.67 22.93 13.57
N VAL A 40 28.22 22.33 14.66
CA VAL A 40 28.09 20.89 14.83
C VAL A 40 26.64 20.52 15.05
N LEU A 41 26.12 19.62 14.22
CA LEU A 41 24.78 19.06 14.31
C LEU A 41 24.86 17.59 14.72
N VAL A 42 24.22 17.23 15.83
CA VAL A 42 24.23 15.87 16.38
C VAL A 42 22.82 15.30 16.35
N TYR A 43 22.63 14.24 15.57
CA TYR A 43 21.36 13.51 15.42
C TYR A 43 21.41 12.20 16.17
N ARG A 44 20.56 11.99 17.17
CA ARG A 44 20.34 10.70 17.83
C ARG A 44 19.21 9.96 17.15
N PHE A 45 19.53 9.19 16.11
CA PHE A 45 18.51 8.48 15.35
C PHE A 45 17.92 7.31 16.15
N PRO A 46 16.58 7.09 16.05
CA PRO A 46 15.94 5.86 16.46
C PRO A 46 16.27 4.72 15.48
N ASN A 47 15.51 3.61 15.50
CA ASN A 47 15.72 2.52 14.57
C ASN A 47 15.39 2.94 13.13
N LEU A 48 16.36 2.84 12.24
CA LEU A 48 16.19 3.15 10.82
C LEU A 48 15.61 1.97 10.07
N PHE A 49 14.75 2.27 9.11
CA PHE A 49 14.25 1.30 8.14
C PHE A 49 14.09 1.92 6.76
N GLY A 50 14.06 1.09 5.72
CA GLY A 50 13.89 1.53 4.35
C GLY A 50 14.34 0.48 3.35
N LYS A 51 14.18 0.83 2.07
CA LYS A 51 14.56 -0.02 0.95
C LYS A 51 16.03 -0.45 1.03
N TRP A 52 16.29 -1.72 0.68
CA TRP A 52 17.62 -2.32 0.55
C TRP A 52 18.50 -2.35 1.82
N CYS A 53 17.91 -2.08 2.98
CA CYS A 53 18.62 -2.30 4.24
C CYS A 53 19.01 -3.77 4.37
N ARG A 54 20.24 -4.05 4.85
CA ARG A 54 20.75 -5.42 4.97
C ARG A 54 19.92 -6.23 5.98
N PRO A 55 19.24 -7.32 5.54
CA PRO A 55 18.49 -8.18 6.45
C PRO A 55 19.43 -9.01 7.33
N ASN A 56 18.91 -9.54 8.44
CA ASN A 56 19.65 -10.38 9.38
C ASN A 56 20.94 -9.71 9.94
N TYR A 57 20.89 -8.40 10.10
CA TYR A 57 21.98 -7.63 10.68
C TYR A 57 21.49 -6.76 11.85
N ASN A 58 21.06 -5.53 11.65
CA ASN A 58 20.68 -4.61 12.73
C ASN A 58 19.26 -4.05 12.60
N SER A 59 18.44 -4.56 11.69
CA SER A 59 17.08 -4.08 11.48
C SER A 59 16.08 -5.23 11.51
N ALA A 60 15.18 -5.22 12.50
CA ALA A 60 14.07 -6.15 12.57
C ALA A 60 13.14 -5.98 11.35
N VAL A 61 12.84 -4.73 10.94
CA VAL A 61 12.00 -4.43 9.78
C VAL A 61 12.58 -5.04 8.51
N ALA A 62 13.89 -4.83 8.24
CA ALA A 62 14.56 -5.39 7.08
C ALA A 62 14.52 -6.92 7.08
N THR A 63 14.76 -7.53 8.25
CA THR A 63 14.72 -8.99 8.42
C THR A 63 13.32 -9.54 8.18
N PHE A 64 12.27 -8.91 8.74
CA PHE A 64 10.89 -9.35 8.54
C PHE A 64 10.43 -9.17 7.09
N CYS A 65 10.74 -8.02 6.47
CA CYS A 65 10.45 -7.78 5.06
C CYS A 65 11.09 -8.84 4.15
N ASN A 66 12.39 -9.06 4.32
CA ASN A 66 13.12 -10.07 3.55
C ASN A 66 12.55 -11.48 3.75
N ASN A 67 12.36 -11.88 5.00
CA ASN A 67 11.94 -13.24 5.30
C ASN A 67 10.51 -13.51 4.80
N ILE A 68 9.57 -12.60 5.02
CA ILE A 68 8.19 -12.74 4.53
C ILE A 68 8.14 -12.71 2.99
N ALA A 69 8.90 -11.83 2.34
CA ALA A 69 8.98 -11.76 0.88
C ALA A 69 9.53 -13.05 0.25
N ASN A 70 10.42 -13.75 0.96
CA ASN A 70 11.07 -14.98 0.51
C ASN A 70 10.47 -16.26 1.14
N ASP A 71 9.29 -16.20 1.76
CA ASP A 71 8.63 -17.32 2.43
C ASP A 71 9.49 -18.00 3.53
N LEU A 72 10.40 -17.24 4.13
CA LEU A 72 11.24 -17.69 5.23
C LEU A 72 10.54 -17.48 6.57
N PRO A 73 10.85 -18.30 7.58
CA PRO A 73 10.27 -18.13 8.90
C PRO A 73 10.74 -16.83 9.56
N ILE A 74 9.86 -16.22 10.35
CA ILE A 74 10.17 -15.10 11.22
C ILE A 74 9.94 -15.51 12.68
N GLN A 75 10.75 -14.95 13.56
CA GLN A 75 10.59 -15.13 15.01
C GLN A 75 10.29 -13.78 15.64
N VAL A 76 9.17 -13.69 16.35
CA VAL A 76 8.79 -12.54 17.16
C VAL A 76 8.63 -13.03 18.59
N ASN A 77 9.56 -12.67 19.46
CA ASN A 77 9.54 -13.16 20.85
C ASN A 77 8.41 -12.51 21.66
N ASP A 78 8.20 -11.22 21.48
CA ASP A 78 7.13 -10.46 22.08
C ASP A 78 6.56 -9.46 21.07
N PRO A 79 5.34 -9.71 20.54
CA PRO A 79 4.71 -8.84 19.55
C PRO A 79 4.30 -7.47 20.10
N SER A 80 4.21 -7.31 21.44
CA SER A 80 3.83 -6.04 22.07
C SER A 80 4.98 -5.02 22.18
N VAL A 81 6.21 -5.44 21.89
CA VAL A 81 7.37 -4.53 21.94
C VAL A 81 7.21 -3.42 20.92
N GLU A 82 7.11 -2.20 21.42
CA GLU A 82 7.05 -0.98 20.60
C GLU A 82 8.45 -0.56 20.15
N LEU A 83 8.56 -0.16 18.89
CA LEU A 83 9.75 0.43 18.29
C LEU A 83 9.43 1.85 17.82
N GLU A 84 10.34 2.78 18.08
CA GLU A 84 10.39 4.04 17.37
C GLU A 84 11.20 3.84 16.09
N LEU A 85 10.58 4.12 14.95
CA LEU A 85 11.12 3.88 13.62
C LEU A 85 11.23 5.16 12.82
N LEU A 86 12.35 5.35 12.14
CA LEU A 86 12.60 6.45 11.22
C LEU A 86 12.81 5.91 9.81
N TYR A 87 12.04 6.41 8.85
CA TYR A 87 12.18 6.02 7.45
C TYR A 87 13.37 6.73 6.80
N ILE A 88 14.12 6.00 5.97
CA ILE A 88 15.38 6.50 5.41
C ILE A 88 15.19 7.75 4.53
N ASP A 89 14.10 7.85 3.77
CA ASP A 89 13.89 9.00 2.89
C ASP A 89 13.53 10.26 3.72
N ASP A 90 12.79 10.12 4.83
CA ASP A 90 12.52 11.22 5.77
C ASP A 90 13.82 11.73 6.42
N LEU A 91 14.76 10.82 6.70
CA LEU A 91 16.10 11.19 7.18
C LEU A 91 16.89 11.93 6.11
N VAL A 92 16.87 11.47 4.86
CA VAL A 92 17.59 12.12 3.75
C VAL A 92 17.08 13.53 3.52
N GLU A 93 15.76 13.75 3.58
CA GLU A 93 15.16 15.08 3.49
C GLU A 93 15.67 16.00 4.60
N GLU A 94 15.71 15.55 5.85
CA GLU A 94 16.28 16.31 6.97
C GLU A 94 17.77 16.63 6.76
N MET A 95 18.55 15.69 6.22
CA MET A 95 19.97 15.96 5.92
C MET A 95 20.13 17.05 4.85
N ILE A 96 19.23 17.08 3.86
CA ILE A 96 19.23 18.16 2.85
C ILE A 96 18.84 19.51 3.49
N LEU A 97 17.86 19.51 4.38
CA LEU A 97 17.49 20.71 5.14
C LEU A 97 18.66 21.20 6.01
N ALA A 98 19.36 20.29 6.66
CA ALA A 98 20.54 20.61 7.48
C ALA A 98 21.67 21.26 6.67
N ILE A 99 21.93 20.80 5.45
CA ILE A 99 22.89 21.44 4.53
C ILE A 99 22.47 22.86 4.17
N GLN A 100 21.17 23.12 4.10
CA GLN A 100 20.59 24.44 3.82
C GLN A 100 20.52 25.35 5.08
N GLY A 101 20.90 24.87 6.25
CA GLY A 101 20.77 25.58 7.52
C GLY A 101 19.33 25.66 8.04
N LYS A 102 18.50 24.69 7.70
CA LYS A 102 17.08 24.58 8.06
C LYS A 102 16.81 23.31 8.89
N GLU A 103 17.81 22.82 9.58
CA GLU A 103 17.72 21.66 10.46
C GLU A 103 16.70 21.84 11.58
N HIS A 104 16.11 20.73 12.02
CA HIS A 104 15.20 20.72 13.17
C HIS A 104 15.98 20.39 14.45
N HIS A 105 15.99 21.34 15.38
CA HIS A 105 16.62 21.17 16.68
C HIS A 105 15.70 20.49 17.70
N CYS A 106 16.31 19.77 18.66
CA CYS A 106 15.59 19.09 19.74
C CYS A 106 16.38 18.99 21.03
N GLU A 107 15.69 18.62 22.10
CA GLU A 107 16.23 18.10 23.36
C GLU A 107 15.65 16.69 23.61
N PHE A 108 16.25 15.99 24.57
CA PHE A 108 15.77 14.68 25.00
C PHE A 108 15.24 14.74 26.43
N ASP A 109 13.96 14.37 26.61
CA ASP A 109 13.38 14.10 27.91
C ASP A 109 13.35 12.58 28.10
N GLY A 110 14.33 12.07 28.81
CA GLY A 110 14.61 10.64 28.82
C GLY A 110 15.00 10.12 27.43
N MET A 111 14.22 9.20 26.86
CA MET A 111 14.37 8.73 25.48
C MET A 111 13.48 9.48 24.48
N LYS A 112 12.59 10.34 24.97
CA LYS A 112 11.64 11.06 24.11
C LYS A 112 12.30 12.27 23.47
N THR A 113 12.18 12.37 22.15
CA THR A 113 12.58 13.55 21.38
C THR A 113 11.57 14.67 21.56
N VAL A 114 12.02 15.86 21.95
CA VAL A 114 11.21 17.07 22.10
C VAL A 114 11.78 18.15 21.19
N LEU A 115 11.06 18.50 20.13
CA LEU A 115 11.47 19.57 19.21
C LEU A 115 11.58 20.90 19.97
N LYS A 116 12.69 21.63 19.75
CA LYS A 116 13.00 22.88 20.44
C LYS A 116 13.96 23.71 19.60
N GLU A 117 13.57 24.92 19.24
CA GLU A 117 14.26 25.80 18.30
C GLU A 117 15.78 25.97 18.60
N ASN A 118 16.16 26.05 19.87
CA ASN A 118 17.55 26.18 20.31
C ASN A 118 18.02 24.91 21.05
N GLY A 119 17.52 23.73 20.65
CA GLY A 119 17.95 22.48 21.24
C GLY A 119 19.41 22.15 20.91
N ARG A 120 20.08 21.42 21.81
CA ARG A 120 21.48 21.00 21.64
C ARG A 120 21.65 19.94 20.55
N TYR A 121 20.60 19.15 20.32
CA TYR A 121 20.57 18.08 19.34
C TYR A 121 19.71 18.44 18.16
N CYS A 122 19.76 17.59 17.12
CA CYS A 122 18.87 17.66 15.99
C CYS A 122 18.06 16.37 15.86
N ALA A 123 16.88 16.46 15.25
CA ALA A 123 15.97 15.34 15.04
C ALA A 123 15.33 15.40 13.66
N VAL A 124 14.91 14.26 13.18
CA VAL A 124 13.93 14.17 12.07
C VAL A 124 12.54 14.25 12.69
N PRO A 125 11.70 15.21 12.29
CA PRO A 125 10.40 15.44 12.94
C PRO A 125 9.42 14.26 12.79
N THR A 126 9.55 13.48 11.72
CA THR A 126 8.66 12.36 11.42
C THR A 126 9.27 11.04 11.88
N THR A 127 8.69 10.45 12.93
CA THR A 127 8.99 9.08 13.37
C THR A 127 7.68 8.31 13.60
N PHE A 128 7.77 6.99 13.67
CA PHE A 128 6.61 6.10 13.85
C PHE A 128 6.81 5.23 15.07
N HIS A 129 5.80 5.17 15.92
CA HIS A 129 5.72 4.27 17.08
C HIS A 129 4.82 3.11 16.72
N VAL A 130 5.39 1.92 16.58
CA VAL A 130 4.67 0.72 16.15
C VAL A 130 5.21 -0.51 16.87
N THR A 131 4.32 -1.47 17.12
CA THR A 131 4.72 -2.74 17.73
C THR A 131 5.27 -3.72 16.70
N LEU A 132 6.05 -4.68 17.16
CA LEU A 132 6.54 -5.78 16.30
C LEU A 132 5.37 -6.57 15.70
N GLY A 133 4.27 -6.74 16.44
CA GLY A 133 3.05 -7.39 15.97
C GLY A 133 2.41 -6.65 14.80
N GLU A 134 2.20 -5.33 14.92
CA GLU A 134 1.64 -4.49 13.85
C GLU A 134 2.49 -4.54 12.57
N ILE A 135 3.82 -4.51 12.70
CA ILE A 135 4.72 -4.65 11.54
C ILE A 135 4.49 -5.97 10.83
N VAL A 136 4.46 -7.08 11.60
CA VAL A 136 4.29 -8.42 11.02
C VAL A 136 2.90 -8.61 10.40
N ASP A 137 1.86 -8.08 11.01
CA ASP A 137 0.50 -8.19 10.50
C ASP A 137 0.34 -7.43 9.18
N LEU A 138 0.90 -6.22 9.07
CA LEU A 138 0.94 -5.47 7.82
C LEU A 138 1.71 -6.24 6.73
N LEU A 139 2.90 -6.76 7.04
CA LEU A 139 3.70 -7.52 6.07
C LEU A 139 2.99 -8.79 5.59
N ARG A 140 2.28 -9.49 6.46
CA ARG A 140 1.47 -10.65 6.10
C ARG A 140 0.28 -10.29 5.21
N GLN A 141 -0.34 -9.12 5.43
CA GLN A 141 -1.38 -8.61 4.53
C GLN A 141 -0.80 -8.31 3.15
N PHE A 142 0.37 -7.65 3.07
CA PHE A 142 1.05 -7.38 1.80
C PHE A 142 1.39 -8.67 1.04
N ALA A 143 1.92 -9.67 1.73
CA ALA A 143 2.28 -10.95 1.12
C ALA A 143 1.08 -11.76 0.59
N LYS A 144 -0.12 -11.52 1.10
CA LYS A 144 -1.35 -12.19 0.64
C LYS A 144 -1.94 -11.57 -0.64
N MET A 145 -1.55 -10.32 -0.97
CA MET A 145 -2.13 -9.55 -2.08
C MET A 145 -2.22 -10.34 -3.40
N PRO A 146 -1.17 -11.05 -3.88
CA PRO A 146 -1.26 -11.78 -5.15
C PRO A 146 -2.29 -12.92 -5.15
N LYS A 147 -2.60 -13.49 -3.98
CA LYS A 147 -3.57 -14.59 -3.83
C LYS A 147 -5.00 -14.12 -3.63
N THR A 148 -5.17 -12.99 -2.97
CA THR A 148 -6.49 -12.44 -2.60
C THR A 148 -6.94 -11.33 -3.53
N LEU A 149 -6.05 -10.82 -4.37
CA LEU A 149 -6.19 -9.61 -5.17
C LEU A 149 -6.52 -8.37 -4.34
N MET A 150 -6.48 -8.49 -3.01
CA MET A 150 -6.83 -7.42 -2.08
C MET A 150 -5.70 -6.42 -1.97
N ILE A 151 -5.88 -5.22 -2.52
CA ILE A 151 -4.97 -4.10 -2.28
C ILE A 151 -5.16 -3.62 -0.85
N PRO A 152 -4.11 -3.63 -0.02
CA PRO A 152 -4.22 -3.15 1.34
C PRO A 152 -4.50 -1.64 1.36
N GLU A 153 -5.25 -1.20 2.37
CA GLU A 153 -5.49 0.22 2.58
C GLU A 153 -4.20 0.88 3.09
N ILE A 154 -3.62 1.74 2.28
CA ILE A 154 -2.33 2.41 2.56
C ILE A 154 -2.53 3.93 2.52
N PRO A 155 -2.85 4.57 3.67
CA PRO A 155 -3.00 6.02 3.73
C PRO A 155 -1.72 6.76 3.32
N VAL A 156 -1.87 7.91 2.68
CA VAL A 156 -0.75 8.81 2.35
C VAL A 156 -0.04 9.20 3.66
N ASP A 157 1.29 9.29 3.64
CA ASP A 157 2.15 9.65 4.77
C ASP A 157 2.11 8.71 5.98
N SER A 158 1.48 7.52 5.84
CA SER A 158 1.43 6.51 6.90
C SER A 158 2.71 5.66 6.98
N PHE A 159 2.90 5.04 8.15
CA PHE A 159 3.89 3.98 8.33
C PHE A 159 3.67 2.83 7.33
N ALA A 160 2.42 2.43 7.12
CA ALA A 160 2.06 1.35 6.20
C ALA A 160 2.57 1.60 4.78
N LYS A 161 2.51 2.85 4.26
CA LYS A 161 3.03 3.21 2.94
C LYS A 161 4.55 3.04 2.86
N ARG A 162 5.28 3.48 3.85
CA ARG A 162 6.74 3.36 3.93
C ARG A 162 7.17 1.91 4.11
N LEU A 163 6.44 1.15 4.93
CA LEU A 163 6.66 -0.28 5.13
C LEU A 163 6.39 -1.08 3.85
N PHE A 164 5.30 -0.76 3.12
CA PHE A 164 4.98 -1.41 1.85
C PHE A 164 6.09 -1.19 0.81
N SER A 165 6.54 0.05 0.65
CA SER A 165 7.68 0.37 -0.22
C SER A 165 8.96 -0.39 0.17
N THR A 166 9.22 -0.50 1.47
CA THR A 166 10.34 -1.28 2.00
C THR A 166 10.18 -2.76 1.67
N TYR A 167 9.00 -3.36 1.95
CA TYR A 167 8.69 -4.75 1.65
C TYR A 167 8.86 -5.09 0.17
N MET A 168 8.33 -4.24 -0.72
CA MET A 168 8.45 -4.44 -2.17
C MET A 168 9.90 -4.46 -2.66
N SER A 169 10.83 -3.78 -1.97
CA SER A 169 12.25 -3.80 -2.32
C SER A 169 12.95 -5.14 -2.04
N TYR A 170 12.33 -6.02 -1.26
CA TYR A 170 12.80 -7.38 -0.96
C TYR A 170 12.08 -8.46 -1.76
N LEU A 171 11.06 -8.08 -2.55
CA LEU A 171 10.30 -9.05 -3.33
C LEU A 171 11.20 -9.69 -4.38
N PRO A 172 11.30 -11.04 -4.43
CA PRO A 172 11.99 -11.73 -5.50
C PRO A 172 11.39 -11.38 -6.87
N LYS A 173 12.24 -11.25 -7.89
CA LYS A 173 11.79 -10.86 -9.24
C LYS A 173 10.72 -11.79 -9.80
N GLU A 174 10.82 -13.07 -9.46
CA GLU A 174 9.89 -14.12 -9.86
C GLU A 174 8.49 -13.94 -9.26
N LYS A 175 8.39 -13.25 -8.11
CA LYS A 175 7.12 -12.94 -7.45
C LYS A 175 6.50 -11.61 -7.93
N ALA A 176 7.20 -10.87 -8.78
CA ALA A 176 6.66 -9.64 -9.39
C ALA A 176 5.61 -9.93 -10.48
N VAL A 177 5.54 -11.18 -10.95
CA VAL A 177 4.55 -11.66 -11.92
C VAL A 177 3.77 -12.81 -11.29
N PHE A 178 2.46 -12.76 -11.40
CA PHE A 178 1.57 -13.84 -10.95
C PHE A 178 0.36 -13.94 -11.88
N ASP A 179 -0.15 -15.14 -12.07
CA ASP A 179 -1.29 -15.40 -12.92
C ASP A 179 -2.61 -15.02 -12.23
N LEU A 180 -3.49 -14.39 -12.98
CA LEU A 180 -4.87 -14.15 -12.56
C LEU A 180 -5.75 -15.31 -12.99
N LYS A 181 -6.70 -15.68 -12.16
CA LYS A 181 -7.66 -16.72 -12.47
C LYS A 181 -8.65 -16.24 -13.53
N MET A 182 -8.53 -16.77 -14.74
CA MET A 182 -9.51 -16.54 -15.80
C MET A 182 -10.65 -17.55 -15.69
N ASN A 183 -11.88 -17.09 -15.51
CA ASN A 183 -13.08 -17.91 -15.57
C ASN A 183 -13.56 -17.90 -17.02
N CYS A 184 -13.23 -18.98 -17.77
CA CYS A 184 -13.53 -19.09 -19.22
C CYS A 184 -14.71 -20.02 -19.47
N ASP A 185 -15.59 -19.65 -20.44
CA ASP A 185 -16.63 -20.50 -21.00
C ASP A 185 -16.77 -20.22 -22.53
N ASP A 186 -17.80 -20.78 -23.16
CA ASP A 186 -18.04 -20.60 -24.60
C ASP A 186 -18.36 -19.16 -25.00
N ARG A 187 -18.75 -18.32 -24.05
CA ARG A 187 -19.08 -16.91 -24.24
C ARG A 187 -17.87 -15.99 -24.15
N GLY A 188 -16.72 -16.47 -23.62
CA GLY A 188 -15.50 -15.69 -23.41
C GLY A 188 -14.90 -15.89 -22.05
N SER A 189 -14.47 -14.82 -21.38
CA SER A 189 -13.86 -14.92 -20.04
C SER A 189 -14.27 -13.79 -19.13
N PHE A 190 -14.15 -14.07 -17.81
CA PHE A 190 -14.25 -13.07 -16.74
C PHE A 190 -13.07 -13.25 -15.80
N THR A 191 -12.38 -12.15 -15.50
CA THR A 191 -11.17 -12.16 -14.68
C THR A 191 -11.20 -11.02 -13.68
N GLU A 192 -11.14 -11.33 -12.40
CA GLU A 192 -10.98 -10.34 -11.34
C GLU A 192 -9.53 -9.85 -11.34
N LEU A 193 -9.35 -8.53 -11.31
CA LEU A 193 -8.02 -7.90 -11.35
C LEU A 193 -7.57 -7.42 -9.99
N VAL A 194 -8.48 -6.77 -9.26
CA VAL A 194 -8.17 -6.07 -8.01
C VAL A 194 -9.41 -6.03 -7.12
N HIS A 195 -9.20 -6.30 -5.84
CA HIS A 195 -10.16 -6.06 -4.77
C HIS A 195 -9.67 -4.94 -3.85
N THR A 196 -10.59 -4.17 -3.30
CA THR A 196 -10.31 -3.17 -2.28
C THR A 196 -11.21 -3.36 -1.06
N PRO A 197 -10.74 -3.11 0.16
CA PRO A 197 -11.52 -3.41 1.36
C PRO A 197 -12.85 -2.61 1.47
N LYS A 198 -12.90 -1.43 0.87
CA LYS A 198 -14.02 -0.48 1.02
C LYS A 198 -14.65 -0.03 -0.29
N CYS A 199 -13.98 -0.26 -1.42
CA CYS A 199 -14.38 0.26 -2.71
C CYS A 199 -14.64 -0.85 -3.74
N GLY A 200 -14.91 -2.09 -3.30
CA GLY A 200 -15.32 -3.18 -4.18
C GLY A 200 -14.19 -3.76 -5.03
N GLN A 201 -14.50 -4.09 -6.28
CA GLN A 201 -13.59 -4.80 -7.18
C GLN A 201 -13.53 -4.20 -8.58
N VAL A 202 -12.40 -4.44 -9.25
CA VAL A 202 -12.22 -4.21 -10.68
C VAL A 202 -12.00 -5.55 -11.36
N SER A 203 -12.67 -5.77 -12.47
CA SER A 203 -12.56 -6.98 -13.28
C SER A 203 -12.52 -6.64 -14.77
N ILE A 204 -12.14 -7.63 -15.56
CA ILE A 204 -12.20 -7.57 -17.03
C ILE A 204 -13.09 -8.68 -17.56
N ASN A 205 -13.96 -8.31 -18.47
CA ASN A 205 -14.83 -9.22 -19.18
C ASN A 205 -14.49 -9.21 -20.67
N ILE A 206 -14.28 -10.41 -21.24
CA ILE A 206 -14.12 -10.59 -22.68
C ILE A 206 -15.32 -11.36 -23.19
N SER A 207 -16.06 -10.76 -24.12
CA SER A 207 -17.21 -11.39 -24.78
C SER A 207 -16.84 -11.68 -26.23
N LYS A 208 -17.02 -12.95 -26.64
CA LYS A 208 -16.84 -13.37 -28.03
C LYS A 208 -17.86 -12.71 -28.97
N PRO A 209 -17.65 -12.75 -30.30
CA PRO A 209 -18.57 -12.18 -31.29
C PRO A 209 -20.02 -12.62 -31.06
N GLY A 210 -20.95 -11.66 -31.13
CA GLY A 210 -22.38 -11.89 -31.00
C GLY A 210 -22.90 -12.27 -29.62
N ILE A 211 -22.04 -12.35 -28.61
CA ILE A 211 -22.42 -12.79 -27.26
C ILE A 211 -23.05 -11.69 -26.46
N THR A 212 -24.14 -12.03 -25.77
CA THR A 212 -24.79 -11.21 -24.73
C THR A 212 -24.43 -11.77 -23.35
N LYS A 213 -24.02 -10.89 -22.44
CA LYS A 213 -23.77 -11.19 -21.02
C LYS A 213 -24.54 -10.22 -20.12
N GLY A 214 -24.78 -10.60 -18.86
CA GLY A 214 -25.60 -9.86 -17.92
C GLY A 214 -26.97 -10.51 -17.79
N GLN A 215 -28.07 -9.81 -18.13
CA GLN A 215 -29.45 -10.26 -17.95
C GLN A 215 -29.81 -10.38 -16.47
N HIS A 216 -29.46 -9.37 -15.70
CA HIS A 216 -29.76 -9.34 -14.28
C HIS A 216 -29.80 -7.89 -13.76
N TRP A 217 -30.35 -7.74 -12.56
CA TRP A 217 -30.39 -6.47 -11.85
C TRP A 217 -29.84 -6.63 -10.42
N HIS A 218 -29.59 -5.50 -9.78
CA HIS A 218 -29.05 -5.40 -8.43
C HIS A 218 -29.91 -4.48 -7.56
N ASN A 219 -29.93 -4.74 -6.25
CA ASN A 219 -30.64 -3.91 -5.28
C ASN A 219 -29.83 -2.68 -4.84
N THR A 220 -28.65 -2.94 -4.26
CA THR A 220 -27.74 -1.91 -3.71
C THR A 220 -26.40 -1.92 -4.38
N LYS A 221 -26.04 -3.04 -4.97
CA LYS A 221 -24.83 -3.15 -5.79
C LYS A 221 -25.02 -2.34 -7.07
N TRP A 222 -24.00 -1.58 -7.47
CA TRP A 222 -23.98 -0.91 -8.76
C TRP A 222 -22.66 -1.23 -9.48
N GLU A 223 -22.74 -1.20 -10.78
CA GLU A 223 -21.63 -1.54 -11.64
C GLU A 223 -21.35 -0.40 -12.63
N GLN A 224 -20.13 -0.37 -13.12
CA GLN A 224 -19.69 0.58 -14.12
C GLN A 224 -18.95 -0.18 -15.22
N PHE A 225 -19.43 -0.08 -16.45
CA PHE A 225 -18.87 -0.75 -17.61
C PHE A 225 -18.12 0.25 -18.48
N ILE A 226 -16.90 -0.10 -18.85
CA ILE A 226 -16.00 0.72 -19.67
C ILE A 226 -15.47 -0.18 -20.79
N VAL A 227 -16.01 -0.03 -22.00
CA VAL A 227 -15.51 -0.77 -23.17
C VAL A 227 -14.20 -0.17 -23.61
N VAL A 228 -13.15 -0.99 -23.71
CA VAL A 228 -11.78 -0.58 -24.05
C VAL A 228 -11.31 -1.16 -25.40
N LYS A 229 -12.03 -2.16 -25.93
CA LYS A 229 -11.80 -2.72 -27.27
C LYS A 229 -13.10 -3.32 -27.81
N GLY A 230 -13.29 -3.25 -29.12
CA GLY A 230 -14.46 -3.78 -29.81
C GLY A 230 -15.63 -2.79 -29.85
N HIS A 231 -16.78 -3.29 -30.28
CA HIS A 231 -18.00 -2.52 -30.48
C HIS A 231 -19.17 -3.26 -29.81
N GLY A 232 -19.89 -2.60 -28.93
CA GLY A 232 -20.94 -3.22 -28.13
C GLY A 232 -22.16 -2.34 -27.91
N LEU A 233 -23.22 -2.97 -27.43
CA LEU A 233 -24.43 -2.32 -26.99
C LEU A 233 -24.71 -2.70 -25.53
N ILE A 234 -24.90 -1.70 -24.69
CA ILE A 234 -25.40 -1.88 -23.32
C ILE A 234 -26.85 -1.51 -23.29
N GLN A 235 -27.67 -2.42 -22.80
CA GLN A 235 -29.11 -2.20 -22.61
C GLN A 235 -29.46 -2.20 -21.14
N MET A 236 -30.37 -1.32 -20.72
CA MET A 236 -30.90 -1.26 -19.37
C MET A 236 -32.41 -1.06 -19.41
N ARG A 237 -33.16 -1.83 -18.62
CA ARG A 237 -34.61 -1.71 -18.43
C ARG A 237 -34.91 -1.60 -16.93
N LYS A 238 -35.65 -0.57 -16.54
CA LYS A 238 -36.10 -0.44 -15.14
C LYS A 238 -37.01 -1.61 -14.76
N GLU A 239 -36.79 -2.20 -13.61
CA GLU A 239 -37.62 -3.29 -13.10
C GLU A 239 -39.08 -2.91 -13.06
N GLY A 240 -39.95 -3.79 -13.60
CA GLY A 240 -41.40 -3.56 -13.70
C GLY A 240 -41.84 -2.60 -14.83
N THR A 241 -40.97 -2.27 -15.78
CA THR A 241 -41.30 -1.46 -16.97
C THR A 241 -40.85 -2.14 -18.26
N ASP A 242 -41.36 -1.67 -19.42
CA ASP A 242 -40.97 -2.21 -20.73
C ASP A 242 -40.01 -1.28 -21.50
N GLU A 243 -39.69 -0.10 -20.98
CA GLU A 243 -38.81 0.87 -21.64
C GLU A 243 -37.35 0.42 -21.52
N VAL A 244 -36.68 0.24 -22.66
CA VAL A 244 -35.26 -0.14 -22.75
C VAL A 244 -34.41 1.09 -23.12
N LEU A 245 -33.42 1.38 -22.29
CA LEU A 245 -32.39 2.36 -22.57
C LEU A 245 -31.23 1.67 -23.29
N GLU A 246 -30.73 2.26 -24.37
CA GLU A 246 -29.66 1.69 -25.18
C GLU A 246 -28.45 2.63 -25.25
N TYR A 247 -27.26 2.09 -25.02
CA TYR A 247 -25.99 2.81 -25.11
C TYR A 247 -25.01 2.04 -25.99
N GLU A 248 -24.80 2.56 -27.20
CA GLU A 248 -23.76 2.03 -28.09
C GLU A 248 -22.38 2.50 -27.61
N VAL A 249 -21.45 1.58 -27.47
CA VAL A 249 -20.12 1.79 -26.86
C VAL A 249 -19.03 1.15 -27.70
N SER A 250 -17.86 1.79 -27.74
CA SER A 250 -16.70 1.23 -28.45
C SER A 250 -15.38 1.57 -27.80
N GLY A 251 -14.34 0.77 -28.15
CA GLY A 251 -12.97 1.04 -27.75
C GLY A 251 -12.34 2.30 -28.40
N ASP A 252 -12.93 2.80 -29.49
CA ASP A 252 -12.46 4.01 -30.18
C ASP A 252 -12.83 5.29 -29.42
N LYS A 253 -13.89 5.23 -28.63
CA LYS A 253 -14.35 6.30 -27.73
C LYS A 253 -14.65 5.73 -26.36
N ILE A 254 -13.67 5.78 -25.47
CA ILE A 254 -13.83 5.26 -24.12
C ILE A 254 -14.88 6.06 -23.34
N GLN A 255 -15.96 5.39 -22.97
CA GLN A 255 -17.05 5.93 -22.20
C GLN A 255 -17.35 5.01 -21.02
N SER A 256 -17.80 5.59 -19.92
CA SER A 256 -18.27 4.86 -18.76
C SER A 256 -19.80 4.86 -18.75
N VAL A 257 -20.38 3.67 -18.64
CA VAL A 257 -21.81 3.49 -18.45
C VAL A 257 -22.06 2.93 -17.06
N ILE A 258 -22.89 3.59 -16.28
CA ILE A 258 -23.24 3.17 -14.91
C ILE A 258 -24.52 2.31 -15.00
N MET A 259 -24.42 1.06 -14.50
CA MET A 259 -25.55 0.17 -14.31
C MET A 259 -26.28 0.59 -13.05
N LEU A 260 -27.50 1.07 -13.24
CA LEU A 260 -28.30 1.63 -12.14
C LEU A 260 -28.93 0.52 -11.30
N PRO A 261 -28.88 0.59 -9.96
CA PRO A 261 -29.62 -0.33 -9.10
C PRO A 261 -31.12 -0.33 -9.45
N GLY A 262 -31.73 -1.52 -9.46
CA GLY A 262 -33.14 -1.70 -9.87
C GLY A 262 -33.37 -1.62 -11.39
N TYR A 263 -32.30 -1.63 -12.19
CA TYR A 263 -32.38 -1.81 -13.64
C TYR A 263 -31.76 -3.13 -14.04
N THR A 264 -32.52 -3.98 -14.71
CA THR A 264 -31.91 -5.13 -15.39
C THR A 264 -31.03 -4.63 -16.53
N HIS A 265 -29.89 -5.24 -16.73
CA HIS A 265 -28.93 -4.80 -17.74
C HIS A 265 -28.24 -5.96 -18.43
N ASN A 266 -27.75 -5.69 -19.62
CA ASN A 266 -26.90 -6.58 -20.37
C ASN A 266 -25.83 -5.79 -21.15
N ILE A 267 -24.86 -6.53 -21.71
CA ILE A 267 -23.91 -6.02 -22.69
C ILE A 267 -23.82 -7.03 -23.84
N ILE A 268 -23.93 -6.54 -25.05
CA ILE A 268 -23.95 -7.30 -26.30
C ILE A 268 -22.69 -6.95 -27.09
N ASN A 269 -21.93 -7.96 -27.53
CA ASN A 269 -20.90 -7.75 -28.54
C ASN A 269 -21.56 -7.68 -29.94
N LEU A 270 -21.49 -6.51 -30.56
CA LEU A 270 -22.08 -6.27 -31.87
C LEU A 270 -21.18 -6.73 -33.06
N SER A 271 -19.95 -7.12 -32.80
CA SER A 271 -19.04 -7.62 -33.84
C SER A 271 -19.29 -9.09 -34.16
N ASP A 272 -19.15 -9.44 -35.41
CA ASP A 272 -19.20 -10.85 -35.88
C ASP A 272 -17.82 -11.52 -35.83
N THR A 273 -16.74 -10.76 -35.63
CA THR A 273 -15.37 -11.23 -35.78
C THR A 273 -14.43 -10.89 -34.63
N GLU A 274 -14.72 -9.86 -33.86
CA GLU A 274 -13.82 -9.36 -32.82
C GLU A 274 -14.42 -9.52 -31.43
N ASP A 275 -13.53 -9.75 -30.45
CA ASP A 275 -13.92 -9.78 -29.04
C ASP A 275 -14.22 -8.36 -28.53
N LEU A 276 -15.22 -8.27 -27.66
CA LEU A 276 -15.54 -7.08 -26.89
C LEU A 276 -14.83 -7.17 -25.53
N VAL A 277 -13.99 -6.19 -25.22
CA VAL A 277 -13.26 -6.13 -23.95
C VAL A 277 -13.82 -4.99 -23.10
N THR A 278 -14.34 -5.35 -21.93
CA THR A 278 -14.97 -4.43 -20.99
C THR A 278 -14.23 -4.47 -19.65
N VAL A 279 -13.76 -3.33 -19.16
CA VAL A 279 -13.37 -3.15 -17.77
C VAL A 279 -14.61 -2.88 -16.96
N MET A 280 -14.76 -3.59 -15.86
CA MET A 280 -15.93 -3.51 -14.99
C MET A 280 -15.47 -3.12 -13.58
N TYR A 281 -16.13 -2.14 -13.01
CA TYR A 281 -16.03 -1.81 -11.60
C TYR A 281 -17.34 -2.19 -10.91
N CYS A 282 -17.24 -2.72 -9.70
CA CYS A 282 -18.37 -2.98 -8.83
C CYS A 282 -18.06 -2.43 -7.43
N ASN A 283 -19.03 -1.75 -6.80
CA ASN A 283 -18.84 -1.10 -5.49
C ASN A 283 -18.66 -2.08 -4.31
N GLU A 284 -18.84 -3.38 -4.55
CA GLU A 284 -18.63 -4.43 -3.57
C GLU A 284 -17.92 -5.64 -4.20
N ILE A 285 -17.26 -6.43 -3.37
CA ILE A 285 -16.66 -7.70 -3.79
C ILE A 285 -17.77 -8.74 -3.90
N PHE A 286 -17.76 -9.57 -4.94
CA PHE A 286 -18.74 -10.61 -5.13
C PHE A 286 -18.70 -11.64 -3.97
N ASP A 287 -19.84 -11.80 -3.30
CA ASP A 287 -20.06 -12.82 -2.27
C ASP A 287 -21.09 -13.84 -2.79
N PRO A 288 -20.72 -15.10 -3.05
CA PRO A 288 -21.65 -16.12 -3.53
C PRO A 288 -22.78 -16.46 -2.53
N ASN A 289 -22.61 -16.13 -1.24
CA ASN A 289 -23.64 -16.34 -0.22
C ASN A 289 -24.66 -15.18 -0.18
N HIS A 290 -24.28 -13.99 -0.66
CA HIS A 290 -25.11 -12.79 -0.70
C HIS A 290 -24.87 -12.05 -2.02
N PRO A 291 -25.25 -12.61 -3.18
CA PRO A 291 -24.78 -12.14 -4.48
C PRO A 291 -25.39 -10.79 -4.91
N ASP A 292 -26.48 -10.32 -4.28
CA ASP A 292 -27.29 -9.16 -4.72
C ASP A 292 -27.42 -9.07 -6.25
N THR A 293 -27.71 -10.22 -6.86
CA THR A 293 -27.82 -10.36 -8.32
C THR A 293 -29.03 -11.22 -8.65
N PHE A 294 -30.00 -10.65 -9.39
CA PHE A 294 -31.28 -11.27 -9.70
C PHE A 294 -31.44 -11.37 -11.21
N PHE A 295 -31.56 -12.59 -11.70
CA PHE A 295 -31.73 -12.86 -13.12
C PHE A 295 -33.07 -12.31 -13.63
N ASP A 296 -33.00 -11.46 -14.62
CA ASP A 296 -34.14 -10.93 -15.35
C ASP A 296 -33.69 -10.43 -16.74
N PRO A 297 -34.18 -10.96 -17.87
CA PRO A 297 -33.79 -10.51 -19.20
C PRO A 297 -34.24 -9.08 -19.48
N VAL A 298 -33.41 -8.33 -20.20
CA VAL A 298 -33.74 -7.01 -20.73
C VAL A 298 -34.76 -7.17 -21.86
#